data_7ff908d1074feb393de2e785d8b8974b
#
_entry.id   7ff908d1074feb393de2e785d8b8974b
#
_cell.length_a   1.000
_cell.length_b   1.000
_cell.length_c   1.000
_cell.angle_alpha   90.00
_cell.angle_beta   90.00
_cell.angle_gamma   90.00
#
_symmetry.space_group_name_H-M   'P 1'
#
loop_
_entity.id
_entity.type
_entity.pdbx_description
1 polymer ?
#
loop_
_entity_poly.entity_id
_entity_poly.type
_entity_poly.pdbx_seq_one_letter_code
_entity_poly.pdbx_strand_id
1 'polypeptide(L)'
;MKAKRDNAADGSPNENGCIGVFDSGVGGLAILAALQREMPNESFAYVFDRSHSPYGNRPARYVASRARKITEFLCKKGAKAIVVACNTATSVGITALRERFGLPVIGVEPPVKPAALRFPDGKIAVLVTPRTARERRFIALTERYRTDGLTVIPCPDLASAVEDHFHDLDAVLPVLEKAFSVCPNPVATVLGCTHYYFLRPQIKKILGESAEIFDGAEGVAKRTKSVLAENDLLSSCAAGKTTYFYL
;
A
#
# COMPACT_ATOMS: atom_id res chain seq x y z
N MET A 1 -6.62 40.65 8.84
CA MET A 1 -6.68 40.32 7.40
C MET A 1 -5.29 39.79 6.99
N LYS A 2 -5.08 38.46 6.93
CA LYS A 2 -3.86 37.87 6.38
C LYS A 2 -4.03 37.75 4.86
N ALA A 3 -3.10 38.34 4.12
CA ALA A 3 -3.11 38.33 2.66
C ALA A 3 -3.02 36.87 2.15
N LYS A 4 -3.90 36.48 1.24
CA LYS A 4 -3.78 35.24 0.46
C LYS A 4 -2.45 35.33 -0.32
N ARG A 5 -1.56 34.39 -0.08
CA ARG A 5 -0.40 34.18 -0.94
C ARG A 5 -0.86 33.38 -2.16
N ASP A 6 -1.06 34.07 -3.26
CA ASP A 6 -1.10 33.45 -4.59
C ASP A 6 0.33 33.06 -4.96
N ASN A 7 0.71 31.80 -4.70
CA ASN A 7 2.02 31.24 -5.08
C ASN A 7 1.83 30.00 -5.96
N ALA A 8 1.65 30.25 -7.26
CA ALA A 8 1.67 29.20 -8.29
C ALA A 8 2.97 29.21 -9.12
N ALA A 9 4.11 29.71 -8.60
CA ALA A 9 5.33 29.87 -9.39
C ALA A 9 6.58 29.16 -8.85
N ASP A 10 6.59 28.66 -7.60
CA ASP A 10 7.82 28.10 -6.98
C ASP A 10 7.82 26.58 -6.80
N GLY A 11 6.79 25.87 -7.26
CA GLY A 11 6.72 24.42 -7.13
C GLY A 11 6.41 23.91 -5.71
N SER A 12 6.09 24.78 -4.76
CA SER A 12 5.68 24.41 -3.40
C SER A 12 4.33 23.66 -3.41
N PRO A 13 4.14 22.64 -2.55
CA PRO A 13 2.88 21.96 -2.42
C PRO A 13 1.76 22.94 -2.02
N ASN A 14 0.64 22.92 -2.77
CA ASN A 14 -0.52 23.77 -2.52
C ASN A 14 -1.59 22.94 -1.78
N GLU A 15 -2.19 23.48 -0.73
CA GLU A 15 -3.28 22.83 0.04
C GLU A 15 -4.44 22.34 -0.84
N ASN A 16 -4.70 23.01 -1.97
CA ASN A 16 -5.73 22.65 -2.95
C ASN A 16 -5.23 21.67 -4.03
N GLY A 17 -3.98 21.22 -3.96
CA GLY A 17 -3.44 20.14 -4.79
C GLY A 17 -4.09 18.79 -4.47
N CYS A 18 -3.92 17.81 -5.36
CA CYS A 18 -4.41 16.46 -5.10
C CYS A 18 -3.43 15.63 -4.28
N ILE A 19 -3.91 14.55 -3.65
CA ILE A 19 -3.06 13.48 -3.14
C ILE A 19 -2.82 12.52 -4.30
N GLY A 20 -1.56 12.40 -4.74
CA GLY A 20 -1.16 11.42 -5.73
C GLY A 20 -1.07 10.03 -5.09
N VAL A 21 -1.81 9.07 -5.62
CA VAL A 21 -1.81 7.67 -5.13
C VAL A 21 -1.40 6.77 -6.28
N PHE A 22 -0.52 5.81 -6.07
CA PHE A 22 -0.21 4.83 -7.11
C PHE A 22 0.02 3.43 -6.59
N ASP A 23 -0.32 2.47 -7.44
CA ASP A 23 -0.05 1.04 -7.26
C ASP A 23 0.37 0.40 -8.58
N SER A 24 0.94 -0.82 -8.53
CA SER A 24 1.26 -1.60 -9.72
C SER A 24 0.01 -2.04 -10.49
N GLY A 25 -1.12 -2.22 -9.81
CA GLY A 25 -2.37 -2.75 -10.39
C GLY A 25 -3.62 -2.27 -9.65
N VAL A 26 -4.60 -3.16 -9.55
CA VAL A 26 -5.89 -2.86 -8.89
C VAL A 26 -5.82 -2.88 -7.36
N GLY A 27 -4.78 -3.50 -6.79
CA GLY A 27 -4.68 -3.73 -5.35
C GLY A 27 -4.78 -2.47 -4.50
N GLY A 28 -4.20 -1.37 -4.97
CA GLY A 28 -4.20 -0.09 -4.26
C GLY A 28 -5.56 0.60 -4.13
N LEU A 29 -6.60 0.11 -4.82
CA LEU A 29 -7.97 0.65 -4.69
C LEU A 29 -8.51 0.52 -3.25
N ALA A 30 -8.10 -0.51 -2.51
CA ALA A 30 -8.47 -0.65 -1.11
C ALA A 30 -7.89 0.48 -0.24
N ILE A 31 -6.64 0.88 -0.53
CA ILE A 31 -6.00 2.03 0.14
C ILE A 31 -6.65 3.33 -0.29
N LEU A 32 -6.94 3.52 -1.59
CA LEU A 32 -7.66 4.69 -2.08
C LEU A 32 -9.02 4.86 -1.38
N ALA A 33 -9.79 3.78 -1.25
CA ALA A 33 -11.08 3.81 -0.57
C ALA A 33 -10.95 4.20 0.91
N ALA A 34 -9.90 3.73 1.62
CA ALA A 34 -9.64 4.14 2.99
C ALA A 34 -9.23 5.63 3.08
N LEU A 35 -8.41 6.11 2.16
CA LEU A 35 -8.04 7.53 2.07
C LEU A 35 -9.27 8.43 1.85
N GLN A 36 -10.15 8.05 0.94
CA GLN A 36 -11.39 8.79 0.65
C GLN A 36 -12.33 8.84 1.85
N ARG A 37 -12.47 7.74 2.60
CA ARG A 37 -13.27 7.72 3.84
C ARG A 37 -12.67 8.61 4.93
N GLU A 38 -11.35 8.56 5.11
CA GLU A 38 -10.64 9.32 6.14
C GLU A 38 -10.57 10.81 5.82
N MET A 39 -10.52 11.16 4.53
CA MET A 39 -10.33 12.53 4.04
C MET A 39 -11.28 12.84 2.86
N PRO A 40 -12.60 12.94 3.09
CA PRO A 40 -13.58 13.12 2.01
C PRO A 40 -13.46 14.46 1.27
N ASN A 41 -12.79 15.42 1.85
CA ASN A 41 -12.58 16.75 1.27
C ASN A 41 -11.32 16.82 0.37
N GLU A 42 -10.50 15.76 0.36
CA GLU A 42 -9.29 15.71 -0.44
C GLU A 42 -9.57 15.23 -1.86
N SER A 43 -8.87 15.85 -2.82
CA SER A 43 -8.84 15.35 -4.20
C SER A 43 -7.73 14.33 -4.38
N PHE A 44 -7.98 13.31 -5.20
CA PHE A 44 -7.04 12.22 -5.46
C PHE A 44 -6.72 12.08 -6.94
N ALA A 45 -5.45 11.83 -7.26
CA ALA A 45 -4.99 11.40 -8.57
C ALA A 45 -4.44 9.97 -8.44
N TYR A 46 -5.20 8.97 -8.90
CA TYR A 46 -4.82 7.57 -8.78
C TYR A 46 -4.18 7.07 -10.09
N VAL A 47 -3.01 6.46 -9.98
CA VAL A 47 -2.29 5.87 -11.11
C VAL A 47 -2.26 4.35 -10.97
N PHE A 48 -2.80 3.66 -11.98
CA PHE A 48 -2.63 2.23 -12.22
C PHE A 48 -1.41 2.04 -13.14
N ASP A 49 -0.34 1.39 -12.66
CA ASP A 49 0.79 1.01 -13.52
C ASP A 49 0.58 -0.37 -14.15
N ARG A 50 -0.59 -0.54 -14.78
CA ARG A 50 -1.13 -1.83 -15.22
C ARG A 50 -0.22 -2.52 -16.23
N SER A 51 0.35 -1.78 -17.19
CA SER A 51 1.24 -2.33 -18.21
C SER A 51 2.53 -2.95 -17.63
N HIS A 52 2.81 -2.70 -16.34
CA HIS A 52 4.02 -3.14 -15.64
C HIS A 52 3.71 -4.05 -14.43
N SER A 53 2.41 -4.31 -14.18
CA SER A 53 1.93 -5.19 -13.10
C SER A 53 2.30 -6.67 -13.37
N PRO A 54 2.42 -7.49 -12.31
CA PRO A 54 2.65 -7.12 -10.94
C PRO A 54 4.14 -6.83 -10.65
N TYR A 55 4.43 -5.99 -9.66
CA TYR A 55 5.82 -5.66 -9.27
C TYR A 55 6.52 -6.76 -8.47
N GLY A 56 5.75 -7.68 -7.91
CA GLY A 56 6.21 -8.65 -6.92
C GLY A 56 7.38 -9.55 -7.33
N ASN A 57 7.52 -9.82 -8.63
CA ASN A 57 8.58 -10.64 -9.23
C ASN A 57 9.61 -9.81 -10.02
N ARG A 58 9.44 -8.47 -10.09
CA ARG A 58 10.33 -7.60 -10.87
C ARG A 58 11.63 -7.28 -10.11
N PRO A 59 12.73 -7.00 -10.83
CA PRO A 59 13.97 -6.51 -10.22
C PRO A 59 13.75 -5.19 -9.47
N ALA A 60 14.43 -5.00 -8.32
CA ALA A 60 14.31 -3.78 -7.52
C ALA A 60 14.56 -2.49 -8.33
N ARG A 61 15.62 -2.48 -9.17
CA ARG A 61 15.94 -1.33 -10.06
C ARG A 61 14.78 -0.96 -10.98
N TYR A 62 14.02 -1.96 -11.45
CA TYR A 62 12.87 -1.74 -12.32
C TYR A 62 11.73 -1.08 -11.54
N VAL A 63 11.37 -1.64 -10.38
CA VAL A 63 10.32 -1.10 -9.51
C VAL A 63 10.64 0.32 -9.05
N ALA A 64 11.88 0.58 -8.63
CA ALA A 64 12.33 1.91 -8.24
C ALA A 64 12.22 2.93 -9.39
N SER A 65 12.61 2.52 -10.63
CA SER A 65 12.48 3.37 -11.81
C SER A 65 11.02 3.71 -12.13
N ARG A 66 10.12 2.71 -12.03
CA ARG A 66 8.66 2.94 -12.24
C ARG A 66 8.10 3.89 -11.18
N ALA A 67 8.36 3.61 -9.90
CA ALA A 67 7.90 4.44 -8.79
C ALA A 67 8.33 5.92 -8.95
N ARG A 68 9.59 6.15 -9.37
CA ARG A 68 10.10 7.50 -9.66
C ARG A 68 9.34 8.17 -10.80
N LYS A 69 9.17 7.48 -11.94
CA LYS A 69 8.46 8.04 -13.11
C LYS A 69 7.00 8.39 -12.80
N ILE A 70 6.33 7.54 -12.03
CA ILE A 70 4.94 7.78 -11.61
C ILE A 70 4.87 8.97 -10.65
N THR A 71 5.80 9.06 -9.70
CA THR A 71 5.88 10.21 -8.78
C THR A 71 6.12 11.50 -9.55
N GLU A 72 7.04 11.52 -10.52
CA GLU A 72 7.27 12.68 -11.41
C GLU A 72 6.01 13.08 -12.20
N PHE A 73 5.27 12.09 -12.68
CA PHE A 73 3.98 12.32 -13.37
C PHE A 73 2.95 12.95 -12.43
N LEU A 74 2.79 12.40 -11.22
CA LEU A 74 1.84 12.91 -10.22
C LEU A 74 2.19 14.33 -9.76
N CYS A 75 3.49 14.64 -9.58
CA CYS A 75 3.94 16.01 -9.30
C CYS A 75 3.52 16.99 -10.42
N LYS A 76 3.69 16.60 -11.69
CA LYS A 76 3.21 17.39 -12.85
C LYS A 76 1.69 17.56 -12.90
N LYS A 77 0.94 16.69 -12.22
CA LYS A 77 -0.53 16.79 -12.06
C LYS A 77 -0.93 17.61 -10.84
N GLY A 78 0.01 18.24 -10.15
CA GLY A 78 -0.25 19.10 -8.99
C GLY A 78 -0.45 18.32 -7.68
N ALA A 79 0.19 17.15 -7.56
CA ALA A 79 0.14 16.41 -6.31
C ALA A 79 0.87 17.17 -5.18
N LYS A 80 0.19 17.37 -4.04
CA LYS A 80 0.73 17.95 -2.82
C LYS A 80 1.38 16.93 -1.87
N ALA A 81 1.01 15.67 -2.03
CA ALA A 81 1.58 14.53 -1.31
C ALA A 81 1.47 13.28 -2.19
N ILE A 82 2.32 12.30 -1.94
CA ILE A 82 2.31 11.01 -2.65
C ILE A 82 2.04 9.88 -1.67
N VAL A 83 1.09 9.01 -2.01
CA VAL A 83 0.85 7.73 -1.34
C VAL A 83 1.31 6.60 -2.27
N VAL A 84 2.36 5.90 -1.86
CA VAL A 84 2.83 4.68 -2.51
C VAL A 84 1.99 3.53 -1.98
N ALA A 85 0.87 3.23 -2.66
CA ALA A 85 -0.07 2.20 -2.21
C ALA A 85 0.44 0.76 -2.41
N CYS A 86 1.53 0.56 -3.16
CA CYS A 86 2.16 -0.74 -3.40
C CYS A 86 3.19 -1.08 -2.32
N ASN A 87 3.02 -2.21 -1.62
CA ASN A 87 4.01 -2.68 -0.61
C ASN A 87 5.38 -2.94 -1.24
N THR A 88 5.42 -3.54 -2.44
CA THR A 88 6.66 -3.80 -3.16
C THR A 88 7.37 -2.50 -3.54
N ALA A 89 6.65 -1.52 -4.09
CA ALA A 89 7.23 -0.23 -4.43
C ALA A 89 7.70 0.55 -3.19
N THR A 90 6.95 0.47 -2.09
CA THR A 90 7.34 1.06 -0.80
C THR A 90 8.64 0.47 -0.29
N SER A 91 8.73 -0.85 -0.21
CA SER A 91 9.92 -1.53 0.36
C SER A 91 11.18 -1.29 -0.47
N VAL A 92 11.04 -1.15 -1.79
CA VAL A 92 12.16 -0.91 -2.71
C VAL A 92 12.57 0.56 -2.77
N GLY A 93 11.60 1.50 -2.85
CA GLY A 93 11.88 2.84 -3.36
C GLY A 93 11.54 4.02 -2.45
N ILE A 94 10.85 3.82 -1.33
CA ILE A 94 10.29 4.93 -0.54
C ILE A 94 11.35 5.92 -0.04
N THR A 95 12.54 5.45 0.36
CA THR A 95 13.62 6.30 0.85
C THR A 95 14.11 7.24 -0.26
N ALA A 96 14.42 6.68 -1.44
CA ALA A 96 14.87 7.46 -2.59
C ALA A 96 13.80 8.47 -3.09
N LEU A 97 12.51 8.11 -3.00
CA LEU A 97 11.43 9.04 -3.33
C LEU A 97 11.38 10.21 -2.34
N ARG A 98 11.52 9.95 -1.03
CA ARG A 98 11.54 11.00 0.01
C ARG A 98 12.72 11.94 -0.11
N GLU A 99 13.89 11.42 -0.49
CA GLU A 99 15.10 12.23 -0.71
C GLU A 99 15.02 13.09 -1.96
N ARG A 100 14.32 12.59 -3.01
CA ARG A 100 14.29 13.25 -4.31
C ARG A 100 13.20 14.31 -4.44
N PHE A 101 12.03 14.08 -3.82
CA PHE A 101 10.86 14.94 -4.01
C PHE A 101 10.60 15.77 -2.76
N GLY A 102 10.45 17.09 -2.93
CA GLY A 102 10.23 18.07 -1.85
C GLY A 102 8.81 18.08 -1.28
N LEU A 103 8.06 16.97 -1.41
CA LEU A 103 6.71 16.81 -0.91
C LEU A 103 6.60 15.55 -0.04
N PRO A 104 5.61 15.47 0.85
CA PRO A 104 5.42 14.28 1.68
C PRO A 104 5.19 13.01 0.86
N VAL A 105 5.94 11.93 1.17
CA VAL A 105 5.78 10.61 0.56
C VAL A 105 5.45 9.57 1.63
N ILE A 106 4.25 9.05 1.57
CA ILE A 106 3.71 8.05 2.48
C ILE A 106 3.71 6.68 1.78
N GLY A 107 4.19 5.64 2.44
CA GLY A 107 4.18 4.28 1.91
C GLY A 107 3.36 3.35 2.78
N VAL A 108 2.87 2.27 2.16
CA VAL A 108 2.23 1.17 2.88
C VAL A 108 3.27 0.17 3.34
N GLU A 109 3.19 -0.27 4.59
CA GLU A 109 3.98 -1.38 5.13
C GLU A 109 3.05 -2.50 5.58
N PRO A 110 3.48 -3.78 5.46
CA PRO A 110 2.73 -4.88 6.04
C PRO A 110 2.51 -4.63 7.54
N PRO A 111 1.29 -4.77 8.06
CA PRO A 111 0.97 -4.46 9.46
C PRO A 111 1.44 -5.56 10.43
N VAL A 112 2.71 -5.91 10.37
CA VAL A 112 3.36 -6.92 11.24
C VAL A 112 3.30 -6.51 12.70
N LYS A 113 3.58 -5.22 13.01
CA LYS A 113 3.55 -4.70 14.38
C LYS A 113 2.22 -4.95 15.09
N PRO A 114 1.05 -4.52 14.57
CA PRO A 114 -0.22 -4.72 15.26
C PRO A 114 -0.57 -6.21 15.40
N ALA A 115 -0.23 -7.05 14.41
CA ALA A 115 -0.46 -8.49 14.51
C ALA A 115 0.41 -9.15 15.61
N ALA A 116 1.70 -8.84 15.66
CA ALA A 116 2.62 -9.37 16.67
C ALA A 116 2.27 -8.92 18.09
N LEU A 117 1.83 -7.67 18.26
CA LEU A 117 1.39 -7.16 19.56
C LEU A 117 0.06 -7.78 20.02
N ARG A 118 -0.83 -8.11 19.09
CA ARG A 118 -2.13 -8.73 19.40
C ARG A 118 -2.01 -10.21 19.72
N PHE A 119 -1.08 -10.90 19.07
CA PHE A 119 -0.88 -12.34 19.16
C PHE A 119 0.59 -12.67 19.40
N PRO A 120 1.17 -12.31 20.56
CA PRO A 120 2.60 -12.49 20.82
C PRO A 120 3.04 -13.95 20.81
N ASP A 121 2.15 -14.88 21.24
CA ASP A 121 2.40 -16.32 21.28
C ASP A 121 1.66 -17.09 20.17
N GLY A 122 0.97 -16.37 19.28
CA GLY A 122 0.14 -16.96 18.22
C GLY A 122 0.90 -17.21 16.94
N LYS A 123 0.42 -18.17 16.14
CA LYS A 123 0.89 -18.36 14.77
C LYS A 123 0.40 -17.23 13.88
N ILE A 124 1.31 -16.48 13.27
CA ILE A 124 1.02 -15.35 12.39
C ILE A 124 1.58 -15.66 11.00
N ALA A 125 0.71 -15.75 9.99
CA ALA A 125 1.12 -15.88 8.59
C ALA A 125 1.28 -14.48 7.97
N VAL A 126 2.47 -14.15 7.48
CA VAL A 126 2.74 -12.87 6.80
C VAL A 126 2.91 -13.13 5.31
N LEU A 127 1.83 -12.92 4.54
CA LEU A 127 1.81 -13.13 3.10
C LEU A 127 2.43 -11.91 2.39
N VAL A 128 3.50 -12.12 1.65
CA VAL A 128 4.22 -11.04 0.94
C VAL A 128 4.62 -11.47 -0.47
N THR A 129 4.95 -10.51 -1.33
CA THR A 129 5.57 -10.85 -2.61
C THR A 129 7.04 -11.27 -2.43
N PRO A 130 7.63 -12.09 -3.34
CA PRO A 130 9.04 -12.46 -3.25
C PRO A 130 9.99 -11.25 -3.22
N ARG A 131 9.63 -10.16 -3.91
CA ARG A 131 10.44 -8.94 -3.88
C ARG A 131 10.40 -8.29 -2.51
N THR A 132 9.22 -8.12 -1.91
CA THR A 132 9.07 -7.53 -0.56
C THR A 132 9.86 -8.35 0.47
N ALA A 133 9.78 -9.68 0.44
CA ALA A 133 10.47 -10.56 1.38
C ALA A 133 12.00 -10.38 1.42
N ARG A 134 12.61 -9.94 0.31
CA ARG A 134 14.07 -9.75 0.18
C ARG A 134 14.54 -8.34 0.50
N GLU A 135 13.62 -7.39 0.72
CA GLU A 135 14.00 -6.00 0.95
C GLU A 135 14.41 -5.74 2.41
N ARG A 136 15.53 -5.06 2.60
CA ARG A 136 16.10 -4.74 3.93
C ARG A 136 15.08 -4.07 4.85
N ARG A 137 14.24 -3.19 4.29
CA ARG A 137 13.20 -2.49 5.05
C ARG A 137 12.18 -3.47 5.64
N PHE A 138 11.72 -4.45 4.88
CA PHE A 138 10.77 -5.45 5.34
C PHE A 138 11.42 -6.44 6.32
N ILE A 139 12.66 -6.87 6.05
CA ILE A 139 13.44 -7.73 6.95
C ILE A 139 13.59 -7.04 8.32
N ALA A 140 14.03 -5.79 8.36
CA ALA A 140 14.17 -5.02 9.59
C ALA A 140 12.82 -4.86 10.34
N LEU A 141 11.70 -4.71 9.61
CA LEU A 141 10.36 -4.66 10.22
C LEU A 141 10.01 -5.99 10.91
N THR A 142 10.21 -7.12 10.24
CA THR A 142 9.91 -8.45 10.78
C THR A 142 10.82 -8.83 11.93
N GLU A 143 12.10 -8.50 11.86
CA GLU A 143 13.05 -8.72 12.97
C GLU A 143 12.67 -7.90 14.22
N ARG A 144 12.29 -6.64 14.03
CA ARG A 144 11.88 -5.75 15.13
C ARG A 144 10.66 -6.25 15.89
N TYR A 145 9.72 -6.92 15.22
CA TYR A 145 8.47 -7.43 15.79
C TYR A 145 8.38 -8.95 15.72
N ARG A 146 9.55 -9.61 15.78
CA ARG A 146 9.64 -11.05 15.70
C ARG A 146 8.96 -11.71 16.90
N THR A 147 8.17 -12.74 16.63
CA THR A 147 7.64 -13.68 17.61
C THR A 147 7.96 -15.11 17.12
N ASP A 148 7.95 -16.10 17.99
CA ASP A 148 8.24 -17.50 17.61
C ASP A 148 7.21 -18.05 16.61
N GLY A 149 5.96 -17.55 16.68
CA GLY A 149 4.88 -17.93 15.77
C GLY A 149 4.83 -17.18 14.46
N LEU A 150 5.66 -16.14 14.24
CA LEU A 150 5.62 -15.33 13.03
C LEU A 150 6.33 -16.04 11.86
N THR A 151 5.57 -16.32 10.79
CA THR A 151 6.08 -16.97 9.58
C THR A 151 5.88 -16.07 8.37
N VAL A 152 6.98 -15.68 7.72
CA VAL A 152 6.94 -14.93 6.45
C VAL A 152 6.77 -15.92 5.30
N ILE A 153 5.74 -15.69 4.48
CA ILE A 153 5.39 -16.56 3.35
C ILE A 153 5.48 -15.76 2.04
N PRO A 154 6.57 -15.90 1.28
CA PRO A 154 6.66 -15.33 -0.06
C PRO A 154 5.69 -16.03 -1.01
N CYS A 155 4.80 -15.29 -1.66
CA CYS A 155 3.77 -15.80 -2.56
C CYS A 155 4.05 -15.32 -4.00
N PRO A 156 4.80 -16.08 -4.83
CA PRO A 156 5.24 -15.62 -6.15
C PRO A 156 4.08 -15.44 -7.15
N ASP A 157 3.04 -16.27 -7.05
CA ASP A 157 1.97 -16.32 -8.05
C ASP A 157 0.67 -15.67 -7.57
N LEU A 158 0.55 -15.38 -6.27
CA LEU A 158 -0.72 -14.96 -5.67
C LEU A 158 -1.22 -13.60 -6.18
N ALA A 159 -0.32 -12.62 -6.42
CA ALA A 159 -0.70 -11.33 -6.95
C ALA A 159 -1.15 -11.42 -8.43
N SER A 160 -0.47 -12.23 -9.24
CA SER A 160 -0.87 -12.51 -10.63
C SER A 160 -2.21 -13.24 -10.67
N ALA A 161 -2.40 -14.26 -9.84
CA ALA A 161 -3.67 -14.99 -9.76
C ALA A 161 -4.85 -14.07 -9.42
N VAL A 162 -4.66 -13.09 -8.54
CA VAL A 162 -5.71 -12.08 -8.24
C VAL A 162 -6.00 -11.22 -9.46
N GLU A 163 -5.00 -10.76 -10.22
CA GLU A 163 -5.22 -9.96 -11.43
C GLU A 163 -5.94 -10.78 -12.52
N ASP A 164 -5.52 -12.04 -12.71
CA ASP A 164 -6.05 -12.92 -13.76
C ASP A 164 -7.49 -13.38 -13.46
N HIS A 165 -7.82 -13.57 -12.17
CA HIS A 165 -9.11 -14.07 -11.70
C HIS A 165 -9.92 -13.05 -10.89
N PHE A 166 -9.74 -11.76 -11.15
CA PHE A 166 -10.38 -10.70 -10.34
C PHE A 166 -11.91 -10.78 -10.28
N HIS A 167 -12.55 -11.35 -11.28
CA HIS A 167 -14.01 -11.57 -11.36
C HIS A 167 -14.47 -12.89 -10.71
N ASP A 168 -13.53 -13.81 -10.42
CA ASP A 168 -13.79 -15.10 -9.74
C ASP A 168 -12.61 -15.45 -8.83
N LEU A 169 -12.58 -14.86 -7.64
CA LEU A 169 -11.50 -15.05 -6.68
C LEU A 169 -11.49 -16.44 -6.03
N ASP A 170 -12.53 -17.26 -6.20
CA ASP A 170 -12.50 -18.62 -5.72
C ASP A 170 -11.54 -19.51 -6.54
N ALA A 171 -11.25 -19.14 -7.79
CA ALA A 171 -10.20 -19.77 -8.59
C ALA A 171 -8.78 -19.60 -7.99
N VAL A 172 -8.60 -18.66 -7.05
CA VAL A 172 -7.30 -18.41 -6.36
C VAL A 172 -7.12 -19.31 -5.13
N LEU A 173 -8.17 -20.00 -4.66
CA LEU A 173 -8.12 -20.84 -3.45
C LEU A 173 -6.96 -21.85 -3.45
N PRO A 174 -6.66 -22.63 -4.52
CA PRO A 174 -5.55 -23.58 -4.49
C PRO A 174 -4.18 -22.92 -4.27
N VAL A 175 -3.97 -21.73 -4.81
CA VAL A 175 -2.71 -20.96 -4.63
C VAL A 175 -2.61 -20.47 -3.19
N LEU A 176 -3.72 -20.05 -2.61
CA LEU A 176 -3.79 -19.54 -1.24
C LEU A 176 -3.63 -20.68 -0.22
N GLU A 177 -4.26 -21.83 -0.43
CA GLU A 177 -4.11 -23.04 0.39
C GLU A 177 -2.64 -23.52 0.41
N LYS A 178 -1.98 -23.54 -0.74
CA LYS A 178 -0.55 -23.83 -0.85
C LYS A 178 0.29 -22.84 -0.03
N ALA A 179 -0.06 -21.56 -0.02
CA ALA A 179 0.63 -20.58 0.82
C ALA A 179 0.44 -20.92 2.32
N PHE A 180 -0.78 -21.23 2.76
CA PHE A 180 -1.07 -21.57 4.15
C PHE A 180 -0.50 -22.94 4.59
N SER A 181 -0.13 -23.84 3.68
CA SER A 181 0.55 -25.08 4.05
C SER A 181 1.89 -24.87 4.76
N VAL A 182 2.52 -23.70 4.54
CA VAL A 182 3.77 -23.28 5.21
C VAL A 182 3.53 -22.86 6.67
N CYS A 183 2.37 -22.32 6.97
CA CYS A 183 1.96 -21.93 8.33
C CYS A 183 0.52 -22.40 8.56
N PRO A 184 0.30 -23.67 8.93
CA PRO A 184 -1.05 -24.21 9.06
C PRO A 184 -1.77 -23.64 10.29
N ASN A 185 -3.06 -23.31 10.09
CA ASN A 185 -3.97 -22.77 11.10
C ASN A 185 -3.41 -21.53 11.84
N PRO A 186 -2.99 -20.46 11.15
CA PRO A 186 -2.58 -19.25 11.81
C PRO A 186 -3.79 -18.56 12.48
N VAL A 187 -3.61 -17.99 13.66
CA VAL A 187 -4.64 -17.18 14.33
C VAL A 187 -4.78 -15.79 13.70
N ALA A 188 -3.72 -15.35 13.01
CA ALA A 188 -3.70 -14.07 12.31
C ALA A 188 -2.98 -14.17 10.96
N THR A 189 -3.50 -13.46 9.99
CA THR A 189 -2.89 -13.30 8.66
C THR A 189 -2.59 -11.83 8.39
N VAL A 190 -1.34 -11.53 8.04
CA VAL A 190 -0.89 -10.19 7.64
C VAL A 190 -0.82 -10.13 6.12
N LEU A 191 -1.55 -9.18 5.52
CA LEU A 191 -1.57 -8.94 4.09
C LEU A 191 -0.47 -7.94 3.71
N GLY A 192 0.66 -8.45 3.24
CA GLY A 192 1.82 -7.66 2.82
C GLY A 192 1.85 -7.35 1.32
N CYS A 193 0.72 -7.46 0.65
CA CYS A 193 0.49 -7.04 -0.73
C CYS A 193 -0.93 -6.52 -0.86
N THR A 194 -1.10 -5.45 -1.62
CA THR A 194 -2.40 -4.80 -1.83
C THR A 194 -3.41 -5.69 -2.56
N HIS A 195 -2.96 -6.55 -3.45
CA HIS A 195 -3.81 -7.51 -4.14
C HIS A 195 -4.46 -8.51 -3.17
N TYR A 196 -3.78 -8.88 -2.09
CA TYR A 196 -4.28 -9.87 -1.12
C TYR A 196 -5.44 -9.33 -0.28
N TYR A 197 -5.68 -8.01 -0.28
CA TYR A 197 -6.86 -7.41 0.35
C TYR A 197 -8.16 -8.01 -0.19
N PHE A 198 -8.23 -8.28 -1.47
CA PHE A 198 -9.41 -8.86 -2.12
C PHE A 198 -9.67 -10.32 -1.74
N LEU A 199 -8.66 -11.02 -1.19
CA LEU A 199 -8.74 -12.41 -0.78
C LEU A 199 -9.25 -12.61 0.66
N ARG A 200 -9.70 -11.56 1.35
CA ARG A 200 -10.21 -11.68 2.73
C ARG A 200 -11.33 -12.71 2.86
N PRO A 201 -12.33 -12.79 1.95
CA PRO A 201 -13.36 -13.84 1.98
C PRO A 201 -12.77 -15.25 1.81
N GLN A 202 -11.82 -15.43 0.87
CA GLN A 202 -11.16 -16.72 0.60
C GLN A 202 -10.28 -17.17 1.78
N ILE A 203 -9.58 -16.22 2.42
CA ILE A 203 -8.80 -16.50 3.63
C ILE A 203 -9.73 -17.02 4.74
N LYS A 204 -10.88 -16.39 4.93
CA LYS A 204 -11.88 -16.84 5.91
C LYS A 204 -12.50 -18.18 5.56
N LYS A 205 -12.71 -18.50 4.27
CA LYS A 205 -13.13 -19.84 3.84
C LYS A 205 -12.14 -20.93 4.26
N ILE A 206 -10.83 -20.65 4.19
CA ILE A 206 -9.75 -21.60 4.53
C ILE A 206 -9.53 -21.69 6.03
N LEU A 207 -9.47 -20.56 6.73
CA LEU A 207 -9.02 -20.48 8.12
C LEU A 207 -10.18 -20.39 9.14
N GLY A 208 -11.41 -20.20 8.66
CA GLY A 208 -12.59 -19.95 9.50
C GLY A 208 -12.81 -18.46 9.79
N GLU A 209 -14.03 -18.14 10.21
CA GLU A 209 -14.47 -16.75 10.47
C GLU A 209 -13.72 -16.08 11.63
N SER A 210 -13.18 -16.84 12.56
CA SER A 210 -12.41 -16.33 13.72
C SER A 210 -10.99 -15.87 13.38
N ALA A 211 -10.46 -16.20 12.19
CA ALA A 211 -9.13 -15.77 11.78
C ALA A 211 -9.06 -14.25 11.61
N GLU A 212 -8.15 -13.61 12.33
CA GLU A 212 -7.95 -12.16 12.20
C GLU A 212 -7.06 -11.83 11.00
N ILE A 213 -7.47 -10.83 10.22
CA ILE A 213 -6.77 -10.40 9.01
C ILE A 213 -6.35 -8.94 9.16
N PHE A 214 -5.05 -8.71 9.10
CA PHE A 214 -4.42 -7.39 9.19
C PHE A 214 -4.00 -6.90 7.81
N ASP A 215 -4.42 -5.71 7.44
CA ASP A 215 -3.99 -4.98 6.24
C ASP A 215 -3.57 -3.55 6.58
N GLY A 216 -2.91 -2.88 5.63
CA GLY A 216 -2.34 -1.55 5.85
C GLY A 216 -3.24 -0.38 5.49
N ALA A 217 -4.46 -0.59 4.99
CA ALA A 217 -5.26 0.48 4.38
C ALA A 217 -5.62 1.61 5.35
N GLU A 218 -6.20 1.26 6.51
CA GLU A 218 -6.58 2.25 7.52
C GLU A 218 -5.36 2.96 8.13
N GLY A 219 -4.26 2.21 8.35
CA GLY A 219 -3.02 2.77 8.88
C GLY A 219 -2.40 3.82 7.95
N VAL A 220 -2.40 3.55 6.64
CA VAL A 220 -1.93 4.48 5.61
C VAL A 220 -2.83 5.72 5.54
N ALA A 221 -4.15 5.55 5.57
CA ALA A 221 -5.09 6.66 5.52
C ALA A 221 -4.91 7.62 6.71
N LYS A 222 -4.86 7.10 7.94
CA LYS A 222 -4.60 7.88 9.15
C LYS A 222 -3.23 8.56 9.13
N ARG A 223 -2.18 7.86 8.69
CA ARG A 223 -0.84 8.45 8.59
C ARG A 223 -0.81 9.55 7.52
N THR A 224 -1.49 9.37 6.40
CA THR A 224 -1.57 10.41 5.37
C THR A 224 -2.22 11.67 5.92
N LYS A 225 -3.34 11.54 6.61
CA LYS A 225 -4.03 12.67 7.26
C LYS A 225 -3.15 13.40 8.27
N SER A 226 -2.46 12.65 9.16
CA SER A 226 -1.49 13.24 10.09
C SER A 226 -0.41 14.03 9.39
N VAL A 227 0.20 13.44 8.35
CA VAL A 227 1.28 14.10 7.60
C VAL A 227 0.80 15.36 6.90
N LEU A 228 -0.40 15.36 6.32
CA LEU A 228 -0.97 16.57 5.71
C LEU A 228 -1.25 17.65 6.76
N ALA A 229 -1.78 17.27 7.93
CA ALA A 229 -2.01 18.22 9.02
C ALA A 229 -0.69 18.80 9.57
N GLU A 230 0.33 17.98 9.77
CA GLU A 230 1.66 18.38 10.24
C GLU A 230 2.36 19.37 9.28
N ASN A 231 1.94 19.42 8.00
CA ASN A 231 2.53 20.27 6.96
C ASN A 231 1.58 21.37 6.48
N ASP A 232 0.45 21.62 7.14
CA ASP A 232 -0.59 22.59 6.74
C ASP A 232 -1.10 22.37 5.32
N LEU A 233 -1.24 21.08 4.90
CA LEU A 233 -1.65 20.67 3.56
C LEU A 233 -3.06 20.08 3.48
N LEU A 234 -3.84 20.06 4.57
CA LEU A 234 -5.22 19.61 4.53
C LEU A 234 -6.07 20.55 3.65
N SER A 235 -6.90 19.97 2.77
CA SER A 235 -7.77 20.74 1.89
C SER A 235 -8.85 21.50 2.66
N SER A 236 -9.05 22.74 2.31
CA SER A 236 -10.18 23.58 2.76
C SER A 236 -11.44 23.44 1.86
N CYS A 237 -11.39 22.59 0.81
CA CYS A 237 -12.51 22.38 -0.11
C CYS A 237 -13.65 21.61 0.56
N ALA A 238 -14.90 21.87 0.10
CA ALA A 238 -16.09 21.19 0.65
C ALA A 238 -16.21 19.71 0.21
N ALA A 239 -15.64 19.34 -0.95
CA ALA A 239 -15.63 17.98 -1.47
C ALA A 239 -14.46 17.76 -2.43
N GLY A 240 -13.83 16.59 -2.33
CA GLY A 240 -12.76 16.17 -3.21
C GLY A 240 -13.26 15.45 -4.47
N LYS A 241 -12.36 15.35 -5.47
CA LYS A 241 -12.59 14.57 -6.72
C LYS A 241 -11.49 13.55 -6.91
N THR A 242 -11.81 12.42 -7.52
CA THR A 242 -10.80 11.42 -7.88
C THR A 242 -10.67 11.34 -9.39
N THR A 243 -9.43 11.45 -9.87
CA THR A 243 -9.07 11.26 -11.27
C THR A 243 -8.19 10.01 -11.40
N TYR A 244 -8.49 9.17 -12.37
CA TYR A 244 -7.77 7.91 -12.62
C TYR A 244 -6.89 8.01 -13.86
N PHE A 245 -5.68 7.45 -13.78
CA PHE A 245 -4.71 7.39 -14.86
C PHE A 245 -4.21 5.96 -15.02
N TYR A 246 -4.02 5.53 -16.27
CA TYR A 246 -3.48 4.22 -16.64
C TYR A 246 -2.14 4.41 -17.35
N LEU A 247 -1.08 3.74 -16.88
CA LEU A 247 0.27 3.78 -17.44
C LEU A 247 0.78 2.37 -17.79
#